data_c056fd0222c5ca4bfa94c2c43f13d2e7
#
_entry.id   c056fd0222c5ca4bfa94c2c43f13d2e7
#
_cell.length_a   1.000
_cell.length_b   1.000
_cell.length_c   1.000
_cell.angle_alpha   90.00
_cell.angle_beta   90.00
_cell.angle_gamma   90.00
#
_symmetry.space_group_name_H-M   'P 1'
#
loop_
_entity.id
_entity.type
_entity.pdbx_description
1 polymer ?
#
loop_
_entity_poly.entity_id
_entity_poly.type
_entity_poly.pdbx_seq_one_letter_code
_entity_poly.pdbx_strand_id
1 'polypeptide(L)'
;MKMQEVRSKADKQAFLQVAVDIYRADPQWIRPLDKDIEAVFDPAQNKFFKKGECTRWLLLNDAGKPVGRVAAFVNKQYKQDQPTGGVGFFECPDDQAAADFIFDHCRDWLQARGMEAMDGPINFGERLAWWGLLVDGFYSPLYQMNYNPPYYQRLFEQYGFGMYFRQICFARSVVTPLAPKFEERHAAISKDPDFRVEHIRKSELARYAKDFSYIYNKAWAGHGGGKEIEERVALKMFQSMKPVMDEHLTWFAYHKDEPIAMWVNLPDLNQWFKHLNGRFGLIQKLRFLYLKAFGRCDRFVGLVFGVIPAFQGKGIDSYMVFEAAKVVQARKKYESYEMQWIGDFNPKMINIAETLDTVRSRTLHTYRFLFDRTKEFKRHPMLG
;
A
#
# COMPACT_ATOMS: atom_id res chain seq x y z
N MET A 1 -18.75 25.51 12.27
CA MET A 1 -18.33 24.41 11.36
C MET A 1 -19.51 23.52 11.01
N LYS A 2 -19.52 22.90 9.82
CA LYS A 2 -20.61 22.01 9.35
C LYS A 2 -20.04 20.86 8.50
N MET A 3 -20.53 19.63 8.70
CA MET A 3 -20.26 18.52 7.78
C MET A 3 -21.28 18.53 6.63
N GLN A 4 -20.78 18.43 5.38
CA GLN A 4 -21.57 18.33 4.17
C GLN A 4 -21.24 17.05 3.43
N GLU A 5 -22.24 16.20 3.21
CA GLU A 5 -22.07 14.97 2.42
C GLU A 5 -21.78 15.30 0.95
N VAL A 6 -20.81 14.59 0.37
CA VAL A 6 -20.40 14.75 -1.03
C VAL A 6 -21.39 14.04 -1.94
N ARG A 7 -22.20 14.79 -2.68
CA ARG A 7 -23.24 14.25 -3.58
C ARG A 7 -23.06 14.72 -5.02
N SER A 8 -22.85 16.03 -5.18
CA SER A 8 -22.76 16.67 -6.50
C SER A 8 -21.36 16.52 -7.12
N LYS A 9 -21.25 16.80 -8.43
CA LYS A 9 -19.95 16.90 -9.11
C LYS A 9 -19.08 18.01 -8.50
N ALA A 10 -19.68 19.11 -8.09
CA ALA A 10 -18.97 20.20 -7.43
C ALA A 10 -18.40 19.75 -6.08
N ASP A 11 -19.17 19.01 -5.27
CA ASP A 11 -18.67 18.48 -3.99
C ASP A 11 -17.53 17.49 -4.19
N LYS A 12 -17.59 16.63 -5.22
CA LYS A 12 -16.48 15.72 -5.58
C LYS A 12 -15.20 16.48 -5.90
N GLN A 13 -15.32 17.56 -6.66
CA GLN A 13 -14.18 18.42 -6.97
C GLN A 13 -13.64 19.13 -5.72
N ALA A 14 -14.51 19.63 -4.86
CA ALA A 14 -14.13 20.23 -3.60
C ALA A 14 -13.43 19.23 -2.68
N PHE A 15 -13.93 17.98 -2.61
CA PHE A 15 -13.30 16.90 -1.83
C PHE A 15 -11.87 16.61 -2.27
N LEU A 16 -11.60 16.62 -3.57
CA LEU A 16 -10.25 16.44 -4.12
C LEU A 16 -9.38 17.68 -3.88
N GLN A 17 -9.98 18.89 -3.93
CA GLN A 17 -9.26 20.15 -3.81
C GLN A 17 -8.79 20.42 -2.37
N VAL A 18 -9.51 19.95 -1.33
CA VAL A 18 -9.10 20.13 0.08
C VAL A 18 -7.67 19.65 0.32
N ALA A 19 -7.29 18.46 -0.19
CA ALA A 19 -5.94 17.97 -0.04
C ALA A 19 -4.92 18.87 -0.78
N VAL A 20 -5.24 19.34 -1.98
CA VAL A 20 -4.37 20.26 -2.73
C VAL A 20 -4.11 21.56 -1.95
N ASP A 21 -5.12 22.03 -1.21
CA ASP A 21 -4.98 23.26 -0.44
C ASP A 21 -4.15 23.04 0.84
N ILE A 22 -4.32 21.91 1.52
CA ILE A 22 -3.56 21.55 2.74
C ILE A 22 -2.07 21.34 2.40
N TYR A 23 -1.77 20.61 1.33
CA TYR A 23 -0.40 20.26 0.96
C TYR A 23 0.28 21.29 0.03
N ARG A 24 -0.31 22.46 -0.18
CA ARG A 24 0.19 23.45 -1.16
C ARG A 24 1.66 23.82 -0.99
N ALA A 25 2.13 23.86 0.25
CA ALA A 25 3.50 24.24 0.60
C ALA A 25 4.43 23.03 0.82
N ASP A 26 3.93 21.81 0.70
CA ASP A 26 4.70 20.60 0.95
C ASP A 26 5.26 20.02 -0.36
N PRO A 27 6.59 20.14 -0.61
CA PRO A 27 7.21 19.65 -1.83
C PRO A 27 7.29 18.12 -1.91
N GLN A 28 7.10 17.41 -0.79
CA GLN A 28 7.12 15.96 -0.74
C GLN A 28 5.79 15.34 -1.15
N TRP A 29 4.69 16.09 -0.98
CA TRP A 29 3.38 15.57 -1.32
C TRP A 29 3.22 15.39 -2.84
N ILE A 30 2.72 14.22 -3.21
CA ILE A 30 2.35 13.91 -4.60
C ILE A 30 0.84 13.76 -4.65
N ARG A 31 0.18 14.64 -5.41
CA ARG A 31 -1.27 14.53 -5.61
C ARG A 31 -1.61 13.19 -6.23
N PRO A 32 -2.42 12.35 -5.55
CA PRO A 32 -2.94 11.11 -6.11
C PRO A 32 -3.74 11.37 -7.39
N LEU A 33 -3.87 10.37 -8.25
CA LEU A 33 -4.75 10.50 -9.41
C LEU A 33 -6.21 10.60 -8.95
N ASP A 34 -6.88 11.65 -9.38
CA ASP A 34 -8.28 11.94 -9.02
C ASP A 34 -9.19 10.75 -9.34
N LYS A 35 -8.96 10.06 -10.47
CA LYS A 35 -9.70 8.87 -10.88
C LYS A 35 -9.56 7.70 -9.89
N ASP A 36 -8.39 7.56 -9.25
CA ASP A 36 -8.14 6.46 -8.33
C ASP A 36 -8.86 6.68 -7.00
N ILE A 37 -8.90 7.96 -6.54
CA ILE A 37 -9.69 8.34 -5.37
C ILE A 37 -11.18 8.17 -5.66
N GLU A 38 -11.68 8.66 -6.81
CA GLU A 38 -13.09 8.52 -7.19
C GLU A 38 -13.52 7.06 -7.34
N ALA A 39 -12.65 6.18 -7.82
CA ALA A 39 -12.92 4.75 -7.94
C ALA A 39 -13.23 4.07 -6.58
N VAL A 40 -12.67 4.58 -5.47
CA VAL A 40 -12.98 4.08 -4.11
C VAL A 40 -14.45 4.28 -3.77
N PHE A 41 -15.03 5.41 -4.21
CA PHE A 41 -16.40 5.83 -3.91
C PHE A 41 -17.40 5.48 -5.01
N ASP A 42 -16.98 4.77 -6.04
CA ASP A 42 -17.85 4.33 -7.15
C ASP A 42 -18.30 2.89 -6.96
N PRO A 43 -19.60 2.62 -6.66
CA PRO A 43 -20.12 1.26 -6.50
C PRO A 43 -19.94 0.37 -7.74
N ALA A 44 -19.81 0.95 -8.93
CA ALA A 44 -19.58 0.19 -10.16
C ALA A 44 -18.15 -0.33 -10.28
N GLN A 45 -17.18 0.36 -9.66
CA GLN A 45 -15.75 0.02 -9.72
C GLN A 45 -15.27 -0.68 -8.45
N ASN A 46 -15.78 -0.29 -7.28
CA ASN A 46 -15.35 -0.81 -6.00
C ASN A 46 -16.22 -2.01 -5.56
N LYS A 47 -15.65 -3.21 -5.67
CA LYS A 47 -16.31 -4.47 -5.27
C LYS A 47 -16.76 -4.53 -3.81
N PHE A 48 -16.15 -3.72 -2.92
CA PHE A 48 -16.47 -3.72 -1.49
C PHE A 48 -17.88 -3.21 -1.20
N PHE A 49 -18.48 -2.41 -2.08
CA PHE A 49 -19.89 -2.01 -1.97
C PHE A 49 -20.88 -3.20 -2.01
N LYS A 50 -20.48 -4.36 -2.54
CA LYS A 50 -21.32 -5.58 -2.50
C LYS A 50 -21.59 -6.09 -1.08
N LYS A 51 -20.71 -5.76 -0.13
CA LYS A 51 -20.76 -6.21 1.26
C LYS A 51 -20.41 -5.11 2.26
N GLY A 52 -20.65 -3.87 1.90
CA GLY A 52 -20.37 -2.72 2.73
C GLY A 52 -20.96 -1.45 2.17
N GLU A 53 -20.74 -0.38 2.85
CA GLU A 53 -21.13 0.97 2.46
C GLU A 53 -20.04 1.96 2.83
N CYS A 54 -19.96 3.04 2.07
CA CYS A 54 -18.99 4.11 2.28
C CYS A 54 -19.64 5.45 1.95
N THR A 55 -19.39 6.45 2.79
CA THR A 55 -19.83 7.83 2.57
C THR A 55 -18.66 8.77 2.84
N ARG A 56 -18.65 9.92 2.20
CA ARG A 56 -17.62 10.96 2.37
C ARG A 56 -18.22 12.35 2.56
N TRP A 57 -17.51 13.19 3.30
CA TRP A 57 -17.95 14.53 3.66
C TRP A 57 -16.84 15.55 3.51
N LEU A 58 -17.28 16.80 3.34
CA LEU A 58 -16.50 18.02 3.48
C LEU A 58 -16.75 18.62 4.85
N LEU A 59 -15.70 19.11 5.50
CA LEU A 59 -15.81 20.04 6.62
C LEU A 59 -15.86 21.46 6.06
N LEU A 60 -16.96 22.17 6.32
CA LEU A 60 -17.12 23.57 5.97
C LEU A 60 -16.86 24.46 7.19
N ASN A 61 -16.11 25.53 7.01
CA ASN A 61 -15.99 26.59 8.03
C ASN A 61 -17.25 27.48 8.07
N ASP A 62 -17.26 28.45 8.95
CA ASP A 62 -18.43 29.33 9.14
C ASP A 62 -18.73 30.21 7.91
N ALA A 63 -17.77 30.45 7.05
CA ALA A 63 -17.94 31.09 5.75
C ALA A 63 -18.40 30.13 4.62
N GLY A 64 -18.72 28.87 4.97
CA GLY A 64 -19.14 27.86 3.99
C GLY A 64 -18.03 27.32 3.08
N LYS A 65 -16.77 27.64 3.36
CA LYS A 65 -15.62 27.16 2.57
C LYS A 65 -15.20 25.76 3.05
N PRO A 66 -14.94 24.78 2.13
CA PRO A 66 -14.35 23.50 2.48
C PRO A 66 -12.93 23.67 3.02
N VAL A 67 -12.69 23.19 4.24
CA VAL A 67 -11.38 23.26 4.93
C VAL A 67 -10.87 21.90 5.38
N GLY A 68 -11.71 20.87 5.36
CA GLY A 68 -11.35 19.49 5.67
C GLY A 68 -12.20 18.50 4.89
N ARG A 69 -11.83 17.23 4.96
CA ARG A 69 -12.57 16.13 4.35
C ARG A 69 -12.34 14.83 5.12
N VAL A 70 -13.28 13.91 4.99
CA VAL A 70 -13.17 12.55 5.55
C VAL A 70 -14.10 11.60 4.81
N ALA A 71 -13.81 10.31 4.87
CA ALA A 71 -14.72 9.23 4.51
C ALA A 71 -14.86 8.27 5.68
N ALA A 72 -16.05 7.70 5.86
CA ALA A 72 -16.27 6.57 6.77
C ALA A 72 -16.95 5.42 6.03
N PHE A 73 -16.71 4.21 6.49
CA PHE A 73 -17.25 3.03 5.84
C PHE A 73 -17.47 1.86 6.81
N VAL A 74 -18.41 1.00 6.44
CA VAL A 74 -18.62 -0.32 7.05
C VAL A 74 -18.31 -1.38 6.01
N ASN A 75 -17.40 -2.29 6.34
CA ASN A 75 -17.08 -3.44 5.51
C ASN A 75 -17.40 -4.74 6.27
N LYS A 76 -18.49 -5.43 5.92
CA LYS A 76 -18.92 -6.68 6.58
C LYS A 76 -17.90 -7.83 6.46
N GLN A 77 -16.89 -7.68 5.60
CA GLN A 77 -15.78 -8.63 5.48
C GLN A 77 -14.61 -8.29 6.41
N TYR A 78 -14.58 -7.09 6.98
CA TYR A 78 -13.57 -6.66 7.95
C TYR A 78 -13.95 -7.17 9.34
N LYS A 79 -13.59 -8.43 9.60
CA LYS A 79 -13.88 -9.10 10.89
C LYS A 79 -12.83 -8.72 11.91
N GLN A 80 -13.29 -8.25 13.06
CA GLN A 80 -12.50 -7.88 14.22
C GLN A 80 -13.17 -8.48 15.47
N ASP A 81 -12.51 -8.40 16.63
CA ASP A 81 -13.07 -8.87 17.90
C ASP A 81 -14.38 -8.16 18.25
N GLN A 82 -14.52 -6.89 17.86
CA GLN A 82 -15.75 -6.11 17.95
C GLN A 82 -16.12 -5.56 16.57
N PRO A 83 -17.41 -5.20 16.33
CA PRO A 83 -17.84 -4.51 15.13
C PRO A 83 -17.05 -3.21 14.92
N THR A 84 -16.21 -3.17 13.88
CA THR A 84 -15.32 -2.05 13.61
C THR A 84 -15.54 -1.49 12.21
N GLY A 85 -15.80 -0.19 12.14
CA GLY A 85 -15.81 0.55 10.89
C GLY A 85 -14.44 1.13 10.54
N GLY A 86 -14.37 1.84 9.43
CA GLY A 86 -13.14 2.52 9.02
C GLY A 86 -13.36 3.99 8.72
N VAL A 87 -12.33 4.78 8.97
CA VAL A 87 -12.25 6.19 8.55
C VAL A 87 -11.00 6.40 7.72
N GLY A 88 -11.12 7.19 6.64
CA GLY A 88 -10.00 7.47 5.75
C GLY A 88 -10.17 8.73 4.94
N PHE A 89 -9.20 9.03 4.06
CA PHE A 89 -9.16 10.29 3.33
C PHE A 89 -9.34 11.51 4.25
N PHE A 90 -8.88 11.37 5.50
CA PHE A 90 -8.91 12.42 6.49
C PHE A 90 -7.94 13.54 6.11
N GLU A 91 -8.49 14.74 5.96
CA GLU A 91 -7.71 15.96 5.79
C GLU A 91 -8.33 17.05 6.68
N CYS A 92 -7.48 17.70 7.45
CA CYS A 92 -7.88 18.68 8.45
C CYS A 92 -6.80 19.76 8.61
N PRO A 93 -7.13 21.02 8.82
CA PRO A 93 -6.15 22.02 9.26
C PRO A 93 -5.53 21.61 10.61
N ASP A 94 -4.46 22.26 11.02
CA ASP A 94 -3.85 22.07 12.34
C ASP A 94 -4.71 22.69 13.45
N ASP A 95 -5.89 22.09 13.66
CA ASP A 95 -6.94 22.53 14.59
C ASP A 95 -7.60 21.29 15.21
N GLN A 96 -7.40 21.11 16.52
CA GLN A 96 -7.96 19.96 17.24
C GLN A 96 -9.50 20.00 17.26
N ALA A 97 -10.11 21.17 17.42
CA ALA A 97 -11.58 21.27 17.44
C ALA A 97 -12.19 20.87 16.10
N ALA A 98 -11.53 21.19 14.99
CA ALA A 98 -11.93 20.76 13.66
C ALA A 98 -11.78 19.24 13.48
N ALA A 99 -10.68 18.66 13.99
CA ALA A 99 -10.45 17.20 13.95
C ALA A 99 -11.48 16.46 14.80
N ASP A 100 -11.75 16.93 16.02
CA ASP A 100 -12.74 16.35 16.93
C ASP A 100 -14.13 16.35 16.28
N PHE A 101 -14.51 17.46 15.65
CA PHE A 101 -15.79 17.59 14.95
C PHE A 101 -15.92 16.58 13.78
N ILE A 102 -14.83 16.35 13.03
CA ILE A 102 -14.79 15.33 11.97
C ILE A 102 -14.92 13.92 12.57
N PHE A 103 -14.17 13.60 13.62
CA PHE A 103 -14.17 12.28 14.22
C PHE A 103 -15.49 11.96 14.93
N ASP A 104 -16.09 12.93 15.63
CA ASP A 104 -17.42 12.78 16.22
C ASP A 104 -18.46 12.46 15.15
N HIS A 105 -18.45 13.18 14.04
CA HIS A 105 -19.36 12.91 12.92
C HIS A 105 -19.17 11.48 12.36
N CYS A 106 -17.94 11.03 12.18
CA CYS A 106 -17.65 9.67 11.74
C CYS A 106 -18.09 8.61 12.76
N ARG A 107 -17.83 8.85 14.06
CA ARG A 107 -18.27 7.98 15.14
C ARG A 107 -19.79 7.83 15.14
N ASP A 108 -20.53 8.93 15.10
CA ASP A 108 -21.99 8.92 15.15
C ASP A 108 -22.57 8.19 13.93
N TRP A 109 -22.00 8.40 12.73
CA TRP A 109 -22.39 7.69 11.53
C TRP A 109 -22.15 6.18 11.62
N LEU A 110 -21.02 5.78 12.22
CA LEU A 110 -20.66 4.37 12.43
C LEU A 110 -21.48 3.71 13.54
N GLN A 111 -21.75 4.41 14.65
CA GLN A 111 -22.61 3.92 15.74
C GLN A 111 -24.03 3.65 15.26
N ALA A 112 -24.59 4.54 14.43
CA ALA A 112 -25.90 4.34 13.81
C ALA A 112 -25.97 3.07 12.91
N ARG A 113 -24.81 2.47 12.58
CA ARG A 113 -24.64 1.23 11.81
C ARG A 113 -24.19 0.04 12.65
N GLY A 114 -24.25 0.16 13.96
CA GLY A 114 -23.90 -0.89 14.89
C GLY A 114 -22.40 -1.14 15.07
N MET A 115 -21.56 -0.18 14.69
CA MET A 115 -20.13 -0.29 14.98
C MET A 115 -19.83 0.15 16.40
N GLU A 116 -18.84 -0.49 17.01
CA GLU A 116 -18.37 -0.22 18.37
C GLU A 116 -16.98 0.41 18.40
N ALA A 117 -16.31 0.43 17.25
CA ALA A 117 -15.00 1.02 17.07
C ALA A 117 -14.82 1.57 15.64
N MET A 118 -13.82 2.42 15.46
CA MET A 118 -13.35 2.83 14.15
C MET A 118 -11.83 2.72 14.04
N ASP A 119 -11.37 2.18 12.92
CA ASP A 119 -9.96 2.13 12.55
C ASP A 119 -9.65 3.24 11.55
N GLY A 120 -8.47 3.85 11.66
CA GLY A 120 -8.07 4.94 10.75
C GLY A 120 -6.58 5.33 10.83
N PRO A 121 -6.13 6.11 9.84
CA PRO A 121 -6.78 6.31 8.54
C PRO A 121 -6.61 5.09 7.64
N ILE A 122 -7.70 4.58 7.10
CA ILE A 122 -7.72 3.39 6.24
C ILE A 122 -8.69 3.55 5.07
N ASN A 123 -8.49 2.74 4.03
CA ASN A 123 -9.27 2.82 2.80
C ASN A 123 -10.47 1.86 2.82
N PHE A 124 -11.57 2.22 2.14
CA PHE A 124 -12.63 1.30 1.77
C PHE A 124 -12.22 0.46 0.56
N GLY A 125 -11.19 -0.37 0.75
CA GLY A 125 -10.54 -1.12 -0.32
C GLY A 125 -9.53 -2.12 0.22
N GLU A 126 -8.55 -2.43 -0.61
CA GLU A 126 -7.44 -3.31 -0.24
C GLU A 126 -6.44 -2.60 0.69
N ARG A 127 -5.84 -3.37 1.61
CA ARG A 127 -4.86 -2.84 2.58
C ARG A 127 -3.59 -2.25 1.95
N LEU A 128 -3.33 -2.54 0.69
CA LEU A 128 -2.14 -2.03 -0.02
C LEU A 128 -2.29 -0.56 -0.47
N ALA A 129 -3.49 0.02 -0.38
CA ALA A 129 -3.76 1.37 -0.83
C ALA A 129 -4.31 2.24 0.31
N TRP A 130 -3.74 3.42 0.53
CA TRP A 130 -4.16 4.44 1.50
C TRP A 130 -4.49 3.86 2.89
N TRP A 131 -3.51 3.20 3.51
CA TRP A 131 -3.66 2.55 4.79
C TRP A 131 -2.59 3.01 5.76
N GLY A 132 -3.01 3.51 6.94
CA GLY A 132 -2.13 3.98 8.01
C GLY A 132 -1.79 5.46 7.93
N LEU A 133 -1.47 6.05 9.07
CA LEU A 133 -1.00 7.42 9.25
C LEU A 133 0.53 7.43 9.23
N LEU A 134 1.14 8.22 8.38
CA LEU A 134 2.58 8.40 8.34
C LEU A 134 3.05 9.13 9.61
N VAL A 135 3.97 8.53 10.36
CA VAL A 135 4.51 9.08 11.61
C VAL A 135 6.02 9.27 11.57
N ASP A 136 6.70 8.61 10.64
CA ASP A 136 8.14 8.75 10.43
C ASP A 136 8.49 8.48 8.97
N GLY A 137 9.55 9.12 8.46
CA GLY A 137 9.98 8.99 7.07
C GLY A 137 9.13 9.80 6.09
N PHE A 138 8.94 11.09 6.34
CA PHE A 138 8.13 12.02 5.53
C PHE A 138 8.77 12.36 4.17
N TYR A 139 9.15 11.33 3.43
CA TYR A 139 9.59 11.45 2.02
C TYR A 139 8.40 11.36 1.07
N SER A 140 8.61 11.74 -0.19
CA SER A 140 7.58 11.60 -1.24
C SER A 140 6.97 10.20 -1.25
N PRO A 141 5.64 10.06 -1.17
CA PRO A 141 4.96 8.78 -1.00
C PRO A 141 5.13 7.87 -2.21
N LEU A 142 5.08 6.57 -1.99
CA LEU A 142 4.88 5.58 -3.03
C LEU A 142 3.45 5.67 -3.59
N TYR A 143 3.24 5.12 -4.79
CA TYR A 143 1.91 5.12 -5.39
C TYR A 143 0.86 4.48 -4.48
N GLN A 144 -0.23 5.21 -4.24
CA GLN A 144 -1.32 4.85 -3.34
C GLN A 144 -0.93 4.68 -1.85
N MET A 145 0.23 5.12 -1.43
CA MET A 145 0.59 5.19 -0.02
C MET A 145 0.01 6.46 0.60
N ASN A 146 -0.47 6.37 1.86
CA ASN A 146 -0.83 7.55 2.61
C ASN A 146 0.38 8.46 2.85
N TYR A 147 0.11 9.74 2.78
CA TYR A 147 1.00 10.82 3.19
C TYR A 147 0.16 11.89 3.90
N ASN A 148 0.69 12.43 4.97
CA ASN A 148 -0.02 13.41 5.80
C ASN A 148 0.95 14.37 6.46
N PRO A 149 0.47 15.56 6.88
CA PRO A 149 1.26 16.46 7.73
C PRO A 149 1.61 15.79 9.07
N PRO A 150 2.79 16.08 9.67
CA PRO A 150 3.21 15.48 10.93
C PRO A 150 2.24 15.70 12.10
N TYR A 151 1.53 16.85 12.11
CA TYR A 151 0.59 17.18 13.19
C TYR A 151 -0.66 16.28 13.23
N TYR A 152 -0.96 15.47 12.17
CA TYR A 152 -2.09 14.54 12.20
C TYR A 152 -1.93 13.49 13.30
N GLN A 153 -0.71 13.05 13.60
CA GLN A 153 -0.48 12.13 14.72
C GLN A 153 -1.07 12.67 16.02
N ARG A 154 -0.77 13.95 16.34
CA ARG A 154 -1.31 14.64 17.51
C ARG A 154 -2.83 14.71 17.48
N LEU A 155 -3.45 15.08 16.34
CA LEU A 155 -4.89 15.16 16.21
C LEU A 155 -5.60 13.83 16.51
N PHE A 156 -5.05 12.72 16.01
CA PHE A 156 -5.59 11.39 16.29
C PHE A 156 -5.44 11.01 17.77
N GLU A 157 -4.22 11.19 18.33
CA GLU A 157 -3.91 10.78 19.69
C GLU A 157 -4.67 11.64 20.73
N GLN A 158 -4.80 12.95 20.52
CA GLN A 158 -5.57 13.82 21.41
C GLN A 158 -7.08 13.55 21.38
N TYR A 159 -7.63 13.12 20.24
CA TYR A 159 -9.02 12.63 20.20
C TYR A 159 -9.20 11.32 20.99
N GLY A 160 -8.12 10.57 21.17
CA GLY A 160 -8.11 9.34 21.96
C GLY A 160 -7.99 8.05 21.15
N PHE A 161 -7.55 8.14 19.91
CA PHE A 161 -7.15 6.94 19.17
C PHE A 161 -5.91 6.30 19.80
N GLY A 162 -5.92 4.97 19.91
CA GLY A 162 -4.75 4.16 20.29
C GLY A 162 -4.09 3.54 19.06
N MET A 163 -2.78 3.38 19.10
CA MET A 163 -2.03 2.72 18.04
C MET A 163 -2.35 1.23 18.01
N TYR A 164 -3.07 0.77 16.95
CA TYR A 164 -3.52 -0.61 16.80
C TYR A 164 -2.39 -1.51 16.29
N PHE A 165 -1.69 -1.10 15.24
CA PHE A 165 -0.44 -1.72 14.78
C PHE A 165 0.41 -0.74 13.99
N ARG A 166 1.71 -1.05 13.90
CA ARG A 166 2.67 -0.32 13.08
C ARG A 166 2.81 -0.99 11.72
N GLN A 167 3.04 -0.16 10.72
CA GLN A 167 3.35 -0.55 9.36
C GLN A 167 4.74 -0.02 9.04
N ILE A 168 5.67 -0.91 8.79
CA ILE A 168 7.09 -0.58 8.61
C ILE A 168 7.47 -0.82 7.15
N CYS A 169 7.94 0.21 6.47
CA CYS A 169 8.54 0.11 5.15
C CYS A 169 10.06 -0.08 5.28
N PHE A 170 10.61 -0.83 4.36
CA PHE A 170 12.04 -1.09 4.29
C PHE A 170 12.59 -0.65 2.95
N ALA A 171 13.77 -0.04 2.94
CA ALA A 171 14.42 0.43 1.73
C ALA A 171 15.89 0.01 1.68
N ARG A 172 16.41 0.01 0.46
CA ARG A 172 17.82 -0.28 0.21
C ARG A 172 18.33 0.54 -0.98
N SER A 173 19.60 0.95 -0.90
CA SER A 173 20.34 1.42 -2.07
C SER A 173 20.60 0.25 -3.04
N VAL A 174 20.21 0.41 -4.30
CA VAL A 174 20.43 -0.60 -5.35
C VAL A 174 21.84 -0.54 -5.89
N VAL A 175 22.49 0.62 -5.81
CA VAL A 175 23.86 0.81 -6.31
C VAL A 175 24.93 0.26 -5.35
N THR A 176 24.56 0.05 -4.08
CA THR A 176 25.44 -0.58 -3.09
C THR A 176 25.49 -2.09 -3.32
N PRO A 177 26.69 -2.71 -3.32
CA PRO A 177 26.82 -4.17 -3.40
C PRO A 177 26.00 -4.89 -2.33
N LEU A 178 25.56 -6.10 -2.62
CA LEU A 178 24.91 -6.96 -1.63
C LEU A 178 25.97 -7.42 -0.59
N ALA A 179 25.52 -7.68 0.63
CA ALA A 179 26.38 -8.24 1.66
C ALA A 179 26.94 -9.61 1.23
N PRO A 180 28.18 -10.00 1.61
CA PRO A 180 28.85 -11.23 1.16
C PRO A 180 28.02 -12.49 1.35
N LYS A 181 27.18 -12.56 2.37
CA LYS A 181 26.27 -13.69 2.63
C LYS A 181 25.35 -14.05 1.44
N PHE A 182 25.02 -13.07 0.59
CA PHE A 182 24.20 -13.32 -0.60
C PHE A 182 24.97 -14.07 -1.67
N GLU A 183 26.23 -13.70 -1.88
CA GLU A 183 27.12 -14.38 -2.81
C GLU A 183 27.43 -15.82 -2.35
N GLU A 184 27.71 -16.01 -1.05
CA GLU A 184 27.97 -17.32 -0.45
C GLU A 184 26.76 -18.26 -0.63
N ARG A 185 25.54 -17.79 -0.32
CA ARG A 185 24.31 -18.57 -0.48
C ARG A 185 24.01 -18.85 -1.95
N HIS A 186 24.23 -17.86 -2.82
CA HIS A 186 24.10 -18.02 -4.25
C HIS A 186 25.07 -19.09 -4.77
N ALA A 187 26.35 -19.05 -4.40
CA ALA A 187 27.36 -20.00 -4.80
C ALA A 187 27.06 -21.44 -4.33
N ALA A 188 26.37 -21.59 -3.20
CA ALA A 188 25.94 -22.89 -2.72
C ALA A 188 24.80 -23.49 -3.56
N ILE A 189 23.78 -22.70 -3.87
CA ILE A 189 22.57 -23.16 -4.56
C ILE A 189 22.80 -23.30 -6.08
N SER A 190 23.56 -22.38 -6.69
CA SER A 190 23.83 -22.38 -8.15
C SER A 190 24.61 -23.59 -8.67
N LYS A 191 25.17 -24.38 -7.76
CA LYS A 191 25.83 -25.67 -8.13
C LYS A 191 24.81 -26.76 -8.48
N ASP A 192 23.59 -26.64 -8.00
CA ASP A 192 22.52 -27.58 -8.29
C ASP A 192 21.76 -27.12 -9.55
N PRO A 193 21.85 -27.84 -10.66
CA PRO A 193 21.20 -27.46 -11.92
C PRO A 193 19.69 -27.53 -11.88
N ASP A 194 19.11 -28.13 -10.84
CA ASP A 194 17.67 -28.19 -10.63
C ASP A 194 17.10 -26.83 -10.19
N PHE A 195 17.94 -25.90 -9.69
CA PHE A 195 17.51 -24.54 -9.35
C PHE A 195 17.74 -23.57 -10.51
N ARG A 196 16.72 -22.79 -10.82
CA ARG A 196 16.81 -21.68 -11.78
C ARG A 196 16.03 -20.47 -11.32
N VAL A 197 16.48 -19.29 -11.74
CA VAL A 197 15.83 -18.01 -11.50
C VAL A 197 15.68 -17.28 -12.82
N GLU A 198 14.52 -16.72 -13.06
CA GLU A 198 14.26 -15.92 -14.26
C GLU A 198 13.36 -14.74 -13.96
N HIS A 199 13.48 -13.67 -14.75
CA HIS A 199 12.55 -12.55 -14.68
C HIS A 199 11.34 -12.79 -15.59
N ILE A 200 10.24 -12.12 -15.28
CA ILE A 200 8.99 -12.19 -16.06
C ILE A 200 9.20 -11.72 -17.51
N ARG A 201 8.45 -12.33 -18.44
CA ARG A 201 8.35 -11.89 -19.84
C ARG A 201 6.92 -11.46 -20.13
N LYS A 202 6.74 -10.25 -20.66
CA LYS A 202 5.41 -9.70 -20.99
C LYS A 202 4.67 -10.49 -22.07
N SER A 203 5.36 -11.30 -22.84
CA SER A 203 4.79 -12.23 -23.83
C SER A 203 4.16 -13.46 -23.18
N GLU A 204 4.55 -13.81 -21.93
CA GLU A 204 4.19 -15.06 -21.25
C GLU A 204 3.40 -14.82 -19.95
N LEU A 205 2.65 -13.72 -19.83
CA LEU A 205 1.95 -13.36 -18.58
C LEU A 205 1.00 -14.44 -18.05
N ALA A 206 0.44 -15.27 -18.93
CA ALA A 206 -0.45 -16.36 -18.51
C ALA A 206 0.32 -17.42 -17.70
N ARG A 207 1.52 -17.80 -18.14
CA ARG A 207 2.40 -18.73 -17.43
C ARG A 207 2.75 -18.17 -16.04
N TYR A 208 3.25 -16.94 -15.98
CA TYR A 208 3.64 -16.34 -14.70
C TYR A 208 2.45 -16.06 -13.78
N ALA A 209 1.25 -15.87 -14.30
CA ALA A 209 0.03 -15.75 -13.49
C ALA A 209 -0.32 -17.09 -12.81
N LYS A 210 -0.14 -18.22 -13.50
CA LYS A 210 -0.28 -19.56 -12.94
C LYS A 210 0.75 -19.80 -11.85
N ASP A 211 2.03 -19.52 -12.13
CA ASP A 211 3.13 -19.66 -11.17
C ASP A 211 2.93 -18.77 -9.93
N PHE A 212 2.49 -17.52 -10.14
CA PHE A 212 2.15 -16.60 -9.07
C PHE A 212 1.04 -17.15 -8.18
N SER A 213 -0.07 -17.61 -8.77
CA SER A 213 -1.20 -18.18 -8.01
C SER A 213 -0.76 -19.40 -7.19
N TYR A 214 0.04 -20.27 -7.78
CA TYR A 214 0.57 -21.45 -7.11
C TYR A 214 1.41 -21.09 -5.88
N ILE A 215 2.41 -20.21 -6.05
CA ILE A 215 3.27 -19.77 -4.95
C ILE A 215 2.45 -19.03 -3.89
N TYR A 216 1.58 -18.11 -4.31
CA TYR A 216 0.74 -17.33 -3.40
C TYR A 216 -0.13 -18.23 -2.52
N ASN A 217 -0.82 -19.18 -3.13
CA ASN A 217 -1.72 -20.07 -2.40
C ASN A 217 -0.96 -20.99 -1.44
N LYS A 218 0.20 -21.52 -1.84
CA LYS A 218 1.04 -22.32 -0.95
C LYS A 218 1.68 -21.50 0.18
N ALA A 219 2.08 -20.27 -0.09
CA ALA A 219 2.78 -19.43 0.91
C ALA A 219 1.82 -18.80 1.93
N TRP A 220 0.57 -18.46 1.56
CA TRP A 220 -0.35 -17.69 2.40
C TRP A 220 -1.73 -18.29 2.64
N ALA A 221 -2.30 -19.04 1.70
CA ALA A 221 -3.69 -19.51 1.83
C ALA A 221 -3.91 -20.53 2.96
N GLY A 222 -2.85 -21.19 3.44
CA GLY A 222 -2.92 -22.11 4.59
C GLY A 222 -2.74 -21.45 5.96
N HIS A 223 -2.44 -20.13 6.04
CA HIS A 223 -2.07 -19.45 7.28
C HIS A 223 -3.03 -18.28 7.55
N GLY A 224 -3.87 -18.37 8.56
CA GLY A 224 -4.64 -17.25 9.09
C GLY A 224 -5.81 -16.74 8.26
N GLY A 225 -6.41 -17.55 7.40
CA GLY A 225 -7.64 -17.17 6.67
C GLY A 225 -7.42 -16.39 5.38
N GLY A 226 -6.22 -16.42 4.81
CA GLY A 226 -5.93 -15.89 3.48
C GLY A 226 -6.79 -16.61 2.42
N LYS A 227 -7.45 -15.83 1.55
CA LYS A 227 -8.18 -16.40 0.40
C LYS A 227 -7.21 -16.78 -0.69
N GLU A 228 -7.44 -17.94 -1.30
CA GLU A 228 -6.76 -18.34 -2.52
C GLU A 228 -6.99 -17.33 -3.63
N ILE A 229 -5.97 -17.13 -4.46
CA ILE A 229 -6.06 -16.34 -5.67
C ILE A 229 -6.16 -17.26 -6.88
N GLU A 230 -7.20 -17.05 -7.69
CA GLU A 230 -7.38 -17.79 -8.93
C GLU A 230 -6.42 -17.29 -10.01
N GLU A 231 -5.94 -18.16 -10.90
CA GLU A 231 -5.07 -17.81 -12.02
C GLU A 231 -5.61 -16.67 -12.89
N ARG A 232 -6.93 -16.67 -13.16
CA ARG A 232 -7.59 -15.61 -13.94
C ARG A 232 -7.50 -14.24 -13.26
N VAL A 233 -7.50 -14.20 -11.92
CA VAL A 233 -7.38 -12.97 -11.14
C VAL A 233 -5.93 -12.47 -11.19
N ALA A 234 -4.97 -13.36 -11.02
CA ALA A 234 -3.54 -13.06 -11.16
C ALA A 234 -3.20 -12.57 -12.59
N LEU A 235 -3.79 -13.21 -13.62
CA LEU A 235 -3.59 -12.79 -15.01
C LEU A 235 -4.12 -11.38 -15.27
N LYS A 236 -5.33 -11.07 -14.79
CA LYS A 236 -5.89 -9.70 -14.88
C LYS A 236 -5.01 -8.68 -14.16
N MET A 237 -4.46 -9.04 -13.01
CA MET A 237 -3.52 -8.19 -12.26
C MET A 237 -2.26 -7.92 -13.11
N PHE A 238 -1.59 -8.94 -13.64
CA PHE A 238 -0.43 -8.75 -14.50
C PHE A 238 -0.74 -7.98 -15.78
N GLN A 239 -1.89 -8.23 -16.41
CA GLN A 239 -2.35 -7.47 -17.58
C GLN A 239 -2.54 -5.98 -17.26
N SER A 240 -3.08 -5.65 -16.09
CA SER A 240 -3.25 -4.26 -15.65
C SER A 240 -1.90 -3.58 -15.35
N MET A 241 -0.91 -4.32 -14.86
CA MET A 241 0.44 -3.83 -14.60
C MET A 241 1.32 -3.77 -15.87
N LYS A 242 1.00 -4.53 -16.92
CA LYS A 242 1.79 -4.63 -18.16
C LYS A 242 2.26 -3.28 -18.73
N PRO A 243 1.40 -2.22 -18.79
CA PRO A 243 1.82 -0.93 -19.33
C PRO A 243 2.94 -0.24 -18.56
N VAL A 244 3.09 -0.53 -17.26
CA VAL A 244 4.07 0.11 -16.37
C VAL A 244 5.20 -0.83 -15.93
N MET A 245 5.04 -2.12 -16.18
CA MET A 245 5.99 -3.17 -15.79
C MET A 245 7.36 -2.97 -16.47
N ASP A 246 8.42 -3.15 -15.71
CA ASP A 246 9.78 -3.46 -16.21
C ASP A 246 10.04 -4.94 -15.93
N GLU A 247 10.26 -5.75 -16.97
CA GLU A 247 10.39 -7.21 -16.86
C GLU A 247 11.53 -7.62 -15.93
N HIS A 248 12.59 -6.83 -15.86
CA HIS A 248 13.77 -7.14 -15.05
C HIS A 248 13.57 -6.88 -13.53
N LEU A 249 12.38 -6.44 -13.14
CA LEU A 249 12.06 -6.21 -11.72
C LEU A 249 11.23 -7.32 -11.08
N THR A 250 10.57 -8.18 -11.87
CA THR A 250 9.70 -9.24 -11.32
C THR A 250 10.34 -10.60 -11.60
N TRP A 251 10.59 -11.36 -10.54
CA TRP A 251 11.42 -12.56 -10.56
C TRP A 251 10.69 -13.76 -10.00
N PHE A 252 11.00 -14.93 -10.57
CA PHE A 252 10.52 -16.24 -10.13
C PHE A 252 11.70 -17.20 -9.99
N ALA A 253 11.67 -18.00 -8.91
CA ALA A 253 12.61 -19.10 -8.73
C ALA A 253 11.89 -20.43 -8.87
N TYR A 254 12.59 -21.40 -9.44
CA TYR A 254 12.10 -22.74 -9.70
C TYR A 254 13.07 -23.77 -9.15
N HIS A 255 12.53 -24.90 -8.70
CA HIS A 255 13.29 -26.12 -8.46
C HIS A 255 12.73 -27.21 -9.38
N LYS A 256 13.54 -27.70 -10.30
CA LYS A 256 13.06 -28.44 -11.47
C LYS A 256 12.06 -27.58 -12.24
N ASP A 257 10.83 -28.03 -12.37
CA ASP A 257 9.78 -27.26 -13.03
C ASP A 257 8.75 -26.65 -12.04
N GLU A 258 8.94 -26.90 -10.74
CA GLU A 258 8.06 -26.35 -9.71
C GLU A 258 8.42 -24.88 -9.41
N PRO A 259 7.47 -23.91 -9.50
CA PRO A 259 7.71 -22.55 -9.06
C PRO A 259 7.71 -22.49 -7.53
N ILE A 260 8.84 -22.08 -6.93
CA ILE A 260 9.08 -22.16 -5.48
C ILE A 260 9.16 -20.79 -4.79
N ALA A 261 9.48 -19.74 -5.53
CA ALA A 261 9.53 -18.39 -4.97
C ALA A 261 9.20 -17.33 -6.02
N MET A 262 8.74 -16.17 -5.55
CA MET A 262 8.48 -15.00 -6.39
C MET A 262 8.84 -13.70 -5.69
N TRP A 263 9.23 -12.72 -6.49
CA TRP A 263 9.48 -11.35 -6.06
C TRP A 263 8.93 -10.39 -7.10
N VAL A 264 7.75 -9.83 -6.81
CA VAL A 264 7.01 -8.95 -7.72
C VAL A 264 7.29 -7.50 -7.36
N ASN A 265 7.86 -6.77 -8.29
CA ASN A 265 8.21 -5.37 -8.15
C ASN A 265 7.74 -4.56 -9.36
N LEU A 266 7.51 -3.27 -9.16
CA LEU A 266 7.22 -2.31 -10.22
C LEU A 266 8.08 -1.05 -10.06
N PRO A 267 8.35 -0.31 -11.15
CA PRO A 267 8.84 1.05 -11.04
C PRO A 267 7.93 1.89 -10.14
N ASP A 268 8.51 2.83 -9.37
CA ASP A 268 7.69 3.75 -8.58
C ASP A 268 6.91 4.71 -9.47
N LEU A 269 5.62 4.44 -9.64
CA LEU A 269 4.74 5.18 -10.52
C LEU A 269 4.60 6.66 -10.13
N ASN A 270 4.77 6.97 -8.84
CA ASN A 270 4.67 8.35 -8.38
C ASN A 270 5.80 9.24 -8.91
N GLN A 271 6.93 8.68 -9.30
CA GLN A 271 7.98 9.46 -9.96
C GLN A 271 7.53 10.02 -11.34
N TRP A 272 6.56 9.37 -11.98
CA TRP A 272 5.93 9.89 -13.20
C TRP A 272 4.65 10.67 -12.91
N PHE A 273 3.81 10.15 -11.98
CA PHE A 273 2.49 10.73 -11.69
C PHE A 273 2.56 12.09 -11.01
N LYS A 274 3.62 12.42 -10.27
CA LYS A 274 3.85 13.75 -9.71
C LYS A 274 3.75 14.87 -10.76
N HIS A 275 4.05 14.57 -12.02
CA HIS A 275 3.99 15.52 -13.13
C HIS A 275 2.61 15.66 -13.78
N LEU A 276 1.62 14.85 -13.36
CA LEU A 276 0.27 14.82 -13.93
C LEU A 276 -0.74 15.63 -13.13
N ASN A 277 -0.36 16.09 -11.93
CA ASN A 277 -1.19 16.90 -11.03
C ASN A 277 -2.60 16.29 -10.82
N GLY A 278 -2.66 15.00 -10.48
CA GLY A 278 -3.89 14.26 -10.20
C GLY A 278 -4.75 13.91 -11.43
N ARG A 279 -4.48 14.48 -12.59
CA ARG A 279 -5.29 14.28 -13.80
C ARG A 279 -4.78 13.09 -14.62
N PHE A 280 -5.68 12.40 -15.34
CA PHE A 280 -5.31 11.29 -16.22
C PHE A 280 -6.16 11.25 -17.51
N GLY A 281 -6.41 12.43 -18.10
CA GLY A 281 -7.05 12.58 -19.41
C GLY A 281 -6.12 12.24 -20.57
N LEU A 282 -6.52 12.51 -21.80
CA LEU A 282 -5.75 12.16 -23.00
C LEU A 282 -4.36 12.81 -23.02
N ILE A 283 -4.28 14.11 -22.74
CA ILE A 283 -3.01 14.86 -22.70
C ILE A 283 -2.08 14.27 -21.64
N GLN A 284 -2.60 13.97 -20.45
CA GLN A 284 -1.82 13.37 -19.36
C GLN A 284 -1.35 11.96 -19.69
N LYS A 285 -2.12 11.17 -20.43
CA LYS A 285 -1.69 9.86 -20.94
C LYS A 285 -0.51 10.00 -21.89
N LEU A 286 -0.55 10.94 -22.83
CA LEU A 286 0.58 11.21 -23.70
C LEU A 286 1.80 11.69 -22.92
N ARG A 287 1.60 12.61 -21.96
CA ARG A 287 2.68 13.06 -21.07
C ARG A 287 3.26 11.90 -20.25
N PHE A 288 2.42 11.01 -19.73
CA PHE A 288 2.87 9.82 -19.02
C PHE A 288 3.72 8.89 -19.91
N LEU A 289 3.30 8.65 -21.16
CA LEU A 289 4.08 7.84 -22.11
C LEU A 289 5.44 8.47 -22.42
N TYR A 290 5.48 9.79 -22.59
CA TYR A 290 6.73 10.53 -22.75
C TYR A 290 7.64 10.40 -21.51
N LEU A 291 7.11 10.66 -20.32
CA LEU A 291 7.85 10.54 -19.07
C LEU A 291 8.35 9.10 -18.81
N LYS A 292 7.57 8.10 -19.16
CA LYS A 292 7.97 6.70 -19.06
C LYS A 292 9.12 6.35 -20.01
N ALA A 293 9.13 6.94 -21.22
CA ALA A 293 10.16 6.67 -22.21
C ALA A 293 11.47 7.44 -21.92
N PHE A 294 11.37 8.69 -21.47
CA PHE A 294 12.49 9.61 -21.40
C PHE A 294 12.71 10.22 -20.01
N GLY A 295 11.74 10.11 -19.11
CA GLY A 295 11.83 10.65 -17.76
C GLY A 295 12.59 9.72 -16.80
N ARG A 296 13.14 10.32 -15.75
CA ARG A 296 13.81 9.56 -14.68
C ARG A 296 12.79 8.77 -13.86
N CYS A 297 13.09 7.50 -13.64
CA CYS A 297 12.46 6.65 -12.64
C CYS A 297 13.55 5.73 -12.08
N ASP A 298 14.11 6.13 -10.96
CA ASP A 298 15.28 5.53 -10.33
C ASP A 298 14.94 4.73 -9.07
N ARG A 299 13.66 4.67 -8.69
CA ARG A 299 13.16 3.85 -7.59
C ARG A 299 12.22 2.78 -8.11
N PHE A 300 12.32 1.58 -7.55
CA PHE A 300 11.30 0.55 -7.73
C PHE A 300 10.75 0.07 -6.39
N VAL A 301 9.57 -0.51 -6.42
CA VAL A 301 8.75 -0.83 -5.25
C VAL A 301 8.48 -2.31 -5.20
N GLY A 302 8.77 -2.94 -4.05
CA GLY A 302 8.41 -4.32 -3.76
C GLY A 302 6.95 -4.44 -3.35
N LEU A 303 6.20 -5.25 -4.10
CA LEU A 303 4.77 -5.46 -3.86
C LEU A 303 4.50 -6.79 -3.16
N VAL A 304 5.14 -7.85 -3.63
CA VAL A 304 4.94 -9.22 -3.11
C VAL A 304 6.27 -9.95 -3.13
N PHE A 305 6.59 -10.60 -2.01
CA PHE A 305 7.74 -11.50 -1.89
C PHE A 305 7.29 -12.78 -1.20
N GLY A 306 7.51 -13.93 -1.79
CA GLY A 306 7.08 -15.19 -1.19
C GLY A 306 7.92 -16.38 -1.61
N VAL A 307 8.10 -17.30 -0.64
CA VAL A 307 8.74 -18.60 -0.81
C VAL A 307 7.77 -19.65 -0.27
N ILE A 308 7.55 -20.73 -1.00
CA ILE A 308 6.68 -21.82 -0.52
C ILE A 308 7.31 -22.50 0.70
N PRO A 309 6.48 -23.02 1.66
CA PRO A 309 6.95 -23.51 2.95
C PRO A 309 8.10 -24.53 2.88
N ALA A 310 8.05 -25.44 1.91
CA ALA A 310 9.08 -26.48 1.75
C ALA A 310 10.49 -25.93 1.44
N PHE A 311 10.60 -24.68 0.98
CA PHE A 311 11.85 -24.05 0.58
C PHE A 311 12.23 -22.83 1.43
N GLN A 312 11.42 -22.48 2.45
CA GLN A 312 11.76 -21.44 3.42
C GLN A 312 13.00 -21.82 4.23
N GLY A 313 13.83 -20.83 4.57
CA GLY A 313 15.07 -21.04 5.34
C GLY A 313 16.21 -21.71 4.59
N LYS A 314 16.02 -22.07 3.31
CA LYS A 314 17.04 -22.73 2.47
C LYS A 314 17.87 -21.74 1.62
N GLY A 315 17.73 -20.44 1.81
CA GLY A 315 18.50 -19.42 1.09
C GLY A 315 17.98 -19.06 -0.31
N ILE A 316 16.81 -19.57 -0.71
CA ILE A 316 16.19 -19.28 -2.03
C ILE A 316 15.90 -17.80 -2.21
N ASP A 317 15.53 -17.11 -1.14
CA ASP A 317 15.38 -15.66 -1.08
C ASP A 317 16.66 -14.94 -1.51
N SER A 318 17.77 -15.31 -0.89
CA SER A 318 19.09 -14.74 -1.18
C SER A 318 19.55 -15.07 -2.59
N TYR A 319 19.34 -16.31 -3.04
CA TYR A 319 19.66 -16.75 -4.40
C TYR A 319 18.92 -15.92 -5.46
N MET A 320 17.62 -15.76 -5.32
CA MET A 320 16.80 -14.98 -6.25
C MET A 320 17.18 -13.48 -6.22
N VAL A 321 17.40 -12.91 -5.03
CA VAL A 321 17.80 -11.49 -4.90
C VAL A 321 19.17 -11.24 -5.52
N PHE A 322 20.12 -12.19 -5.38
CA PHE A 322 21.47 -12.04 -5.96
C PHE A 322 21.43 -12.09 -7.49
N GLU A 323 20.68 -13.04 -8.10
CA GLU A 323 20.48 -13.09 -9.55
C GLU A 323 19.82 -11.82 -10.09
N ALA A 324 18.79 -11.34 -9.40
CA ALA A 324 18.12 -10.10 -9.77
C ALA A 324 19.06 -8.89 -9.68
N ALA A 325 19.87 -8.80 -8.61
CA ALA A 325 20.80 -7.71 -8.43
C ALA A 325 21.83 -7.60 -9.54
N LYS A 326 22.39 -8.72 -10.01
CA LYS A 326 23.31 -8.73 -11.16
C LYS A 326 22.71 -8.03 -12.38
N VAL A 327 21.44 -8.32 -12.69
CA VAL A 327 20.76 -7.75 -13.85
C VAL A 327 20.38 -6.29 -13.61
N VAL A 328 19.79 -5.98 -12.45
CA VAL A 328 19.28 -4.63 -12.14
C VAL A 328 20.43 -3.64 -11.99
N GLN A 329 21.53 -4.01 -11.31
CA GLN A 329 22.70 -3.16 -11.12
C GLN A 329 23.46 -2.92 -12.43
N ALA A 330 23.63 -3.93 -13.28
CA ALA A 330 24.29 -3.80 -14.57
C ALA A 330 23.56 -2.79 -15.49
N ARG A 331 22.24 -2.65 -15.37
CA ARG A 331 21.42 -1.72 -16.14
C ARG A 331 21.55 -0.26 -15.69
N LYS A 332 22.05 0.01 -14.50
CA LYS A 332 22.26 1.36 -13.93
C LYS A 332 21.02 2.28 -14.02
N LYS A 333 19.83 1.70 -14.02
CA LYS A 333 18.58 2.43 -14.15
C LYS A 333 17.99 2.81 -12.80
N TYR A 334 18.12 1.93 -11.81
CA TYR A 334 17.52 2.10 -10.50
C TYR A 334 18.60 2.35 -9.44
N GLU A 335 18.35 3.31 -8.56
CA GLU A 335 19.25 3.70 -7.47
C GLU A 335 18.72 3.23 -6.12
N SER A 336 17.40 3.08 -5.99
CA SER A 336 16.75 2.72 -4.73
C SER A 336 15.61 1.71 -4.91
N TYR A 337 15.44 0.91 -3.88
CA TYR A 337 14.35 -0.05 -3.70
C TYR A 337 13.62 0.26 -2.40
N GLU A 338 12.28 0.21 -2.41
CA GLU A 338 11.48 0.35 -1.20
C GLU A 338 10.37 -0.73 -1.19
N MET A 339 10.25 -1.45 -0.09
CA MET A 339 9.17 -2.42 0.12
C MET A 339 7.89 -1.70 0.54
N GLN A 340 6.74 -2.17 0.07
CA GLN A 340 5.47 -1.86 0.70
C GLN A 340 5.50 -2.29 2.17
N TRP A 341 4.65 -1.69 2.98
CA TRP A 341 4.68 -1.87 4.42
C TRP A 341 4.47 -3.31 4.88
N ILE A 342 5.14 -3.66 5.96
CA ILE A 342 4.99 -4.90 6.71
C ILE A 342 4.43 -4.53 8.08
N GLY A 343 3.35 -5.20 8.51
CA GLY A 343 2.80 -5.00 9.86
C GLY A 343 3.72 -5.54 10.94
N ASP A 344 3.89 -4.80 12.04
CA ASP A 344 4.70 -5.25 13.19
C ASP A 344 4.13 -6.49 13.91
N PHE A 345 2.91 -6.85 13.58
CA PHE A 345 2.28 -8.10 13.99
C PHE A 345 2.79 -9.34 13.21
N ASN A 346 3.65 -9.14 12.20
CA ASN A 346 4.26 -10.22 11.40
C ASN A 346 5.81 -10.21 11.55
N PRO A 347 6.34 -10.66 12.70
CA PRO A 347 7.78 -10.62 12.98
C PRO A 347 8.60 -11.47 12.01
N LYS A 348 8.03 -12.54 11.46
CA LYS A 348 8.72 -13.37 10.45
C LYS A 348 9.06 -12.58 9.20
N MET A 349 8.11 -11.79 8.69
CA MET A 349 8.35 -10.95 7.51
C MET A 349 9.29 -9.78 7.79
N ILE A 350 9.22 -9.19 8.99
CA ILE A 350 10.18 -8.16 9.41
C ILE A 350 11.60 -8.72 9.43
N ASN A 351 11.81 -9.89 10.04
CA ASN A 351 13.11 -10.55 10.04
C ASN A 351 13.61 -10.85 8.62
N ILE A 352 12.75 -11.29 7.71
CA ILE A 352 13.11 -11.49 6.30
C ILE A 352 13.57 -10.17 5.68
N ALA A 353 12.81 -9.08 5.84
CA ALA A 353 13.18 -7.78 5.30
C ALA A 353 14.54 -7.31 5.84
N GLU A 354 14.77 -7.42 7.14
CA GLU A 354 16.05 -7.03 7.78
C GLU A 354 17.22 -7.92 7.29
N THR A 355 16.97 -9.22 7.01
CA THR A 355 18.01 -10.10 6.44
C THR A 355 18.35 -9.79 5.00
N LEU A 356 17.50 -9.07 4.26
CA LEU A 356 17.73 -8.63 2.89
C LEU A 356 18.60 -7.36 2.79
N ASP A 357 19.29 -6.99 3.85
CA ASP A 357 20.21 -5.84 3.89
C ASP A 357 19.48 -4.52 3.61
N THR A 358 18.29 -4.40 4.18
CA THR A 358 17.45 -3.20 4.10
C THR A 358 17.48 -2.42 5.40
N VAL A 359 17.11 -1.14 5.33
CA VAL A 359 16.90 -0.27 6.49
C VAL A 359 15.45 0.17 6.56
N ARG A 360 14.94 0.44 7.75
CA ARG A 360 13.59 1.00 7.93
C ARG A 360 13.55 2.40 7.31
N SER A 361 12.63 2.63 6.39
CA SER A 361 12.51 3.89 5.65
C SER A 361 11.36 4.75 6.15
N ARG A 362 10.23 4.13 6.47
CA ARG A 362 9.01 4.80 6.93
C ARG A 362 8.30 3.98 7.97
N THR A 363 7.54 4.68 8.81
CA THR A 363 6.60 4.05 9.73
C THR A 363 5.23 4.71 9.57
N LEU A 364 4.20 3.88 9.41
CA LEU A 364 2.81 4.32 9.47
C LEU A 364 2.13 3.61 10.65
N HIS A 365 1.15 4.25 11.25
CA HIS A 365 0.32 3.67 12.29
C HIS A 365 -1.11 3.48 11.80
N THR A 366 -1.66 2.30 11.95
CA THR A 366 -3.11 2.13 11.95
C THR A 366 -3.59 2.35 13.38
N TYR A 367 -4.46 3.33 13.55
CA TYR A 367 -5.06 3.68 14.83
C TYR A 367 -6.43 3.04 14.98
N ARG A 368 -6.86 2.85 16.23
CA ARG A 368 -8.21 2.40 16.60
C ARG A 368 -8.76 3.29 17.69
N PHE A 369 -10.04 3.67 17.55
CA PHE A 369 -10.80 4.33 18.58
C PHE A 369 -11.98 3.44 19.01
N LEU A 370 -12.02 3.07 20.29
CA LEU A 370 -13.15 2.34 20.90
C LEU A 370 -14.22 3.36 21.33
N PHE A 371 -15.48 3.15 20.93
CA PHE A 371 -16.56 4.06 21.29
C PHE A 371 -16.91 3.96 22.77
N ASP A 372 -16.90 2.74 23.31
CA ASP A 372 -16.94 2.49 24.75
C ASP A 372 -15.53 2.60 25.33
N ARG A 373 -15.25 3.72 26.00
CA ARG A 373 -13.94 4.00 26.60
C ARG A 373 -13.64 3.19 27.86
N THR A 374 -14.60 2.45 28.38
CA THR A 374 -14.41 1.53 29.53
C THR A 374 -13.82 0.18 29.11
N LYS A 375 -13.93 -0.17 27.82
CA LYS A 375 -13.35 -1.39 27.27
C LYS A 375 -11.84 -1.29 27.20
N GLU A 376 -11.16 -2.41 27.54
CA GLU A 376 -9.70 -2.51 27.40
C GLU A 376 -9.28 -2.37 25.94
N PHE A 377 -8.33 -1.48 25.67
CA PHE A 377 -7.73 -1.35 24.34
C PHE A 377 -6.72 -2.49 24.10
N LYS A 378 -6.92 -3.24 23.03
CA LYS A 378 -6.00 -4.31 22.62
C LYS A 378 -5.39 -3.98 21.25
N ARG A 379 -4.09 -4.17 21.15
CA ARG A 379 -3.38 -4.09 19.88
C ARG A 379 -3.73 -5.29 18.99
N HIS A 380 -3.43 -5.15 17.69
CA HIS A 380 -3.57 -6.24 16.73
C HIS A 380 -2.82 -7.49 17.22
N PRO A 381 -3.46 -8.69 17.25
CA PRO A 381 -2.80 -9.91 17.66
C PRO A 381 -1.61 -10.23 16.76
N MET A 382 -0.54 -10.79 17.37
CA MET A 382 0.65 -11.20 16.64
C MET A 382 0.34 -12.46 15.81
N LEU A 383 0.90 -12.50 14.59
CA LEU A 383 0.89 -13.71 13.79
C LEU A 383 1.98 -14.65 14.30
N GLY A 384 1.62 -15.88 14.59
CA GLY A 384 2.50 -16.92 15.08
C GLY A 384 3.50 -17.48 14.06
#